data_78ecdf92dcb908489179ea85a46d9d2f
#
_entry.id   78ecdf92dcb908489179ea85a46d9d2f
#
_cell.length_a   1.000
_cell.length_b   1.000
_cell.length_c   1.000
_cell.angle_alpha   90.00
_cell.angle_beta   90.00
_cell.angle_gamma   90.00
#
_symmetry.space_group_name_H-M   'P 1'
#
loop_
_entity.id
_entity.type
_entity.pdbx_description
1 polymer ?
#
loop_
_entity_poly.entity_id
_entity_poly.type
_entity_poly.pdbx_seq_one_letter_code
_entity_poly.pdbx_strand_id
1 'polypeptide(L)'
;MTMDTPIDYENPWLYKGKPFTTDDIGDLFGFVYCITNLCTGKQYIGRKYFWQKRKPKGGKRRVTSESDWKRYYGSSAELKHDIKEMGRENFRREIISVHKTLGRVNYEETRQLFLNNVLTESVDGLPKYYNSNILGRYMRKDYFDADNWR
;
A
#
# COMPACT_ATOMS: atom_id res chain seq x y z
N MET A 1 -32.04 -2.08 -11.12
CA MET A 1 -31.15 -2.54 -10.06
C MET A 1 -29.77 -2.81 -10.65
N THR A 2 -28.78 -2.04 -10.24
CA THR A 2 -27.41 -2.27 -10.68
C THR A 2 -26.82 -3.44 -9.89
N MET A 3 -26.31 -4.43 -10.61
CA MET A 3 -25.60 -5.53 -9.98
C MET A 3 -24.15 -5.08 -9.75
N ASP A 4 -23.70 -5.17 -8.52
CA ASP A 4 -22.30 -4.89 -8.21
C ASP A 4 -21.41 -5.95 -8.87
N THR A 5 -20.22 -5.54 -9.30
CA THR A 5 -19.22 -6.47 -9.82
C THR A 5 -18.87 -7.47 -8.71
N PRO A 6 -18.92 -8.79 -9.00
CA PRO A 6 -18.55 -9.78 -8.01
C PRO A 6 -17.12 -9.59 -7.52
N ILE A 7 -16.91 -9.79 -6.22
CA ILE A 7 -15.59 -9.76 -5.63
C ILE A 7 -14.92 -11.10 -5.93
N ASP A 8 -13.80 -11.06 -6.63
CA ASP A 8 -13.07 -12.25 -7.08
C ASP A 8 -11.75 -12.50 -6.34
N TYR A 9 -11.54 -11.80 -5.21
CA TYR A 9 -10.34 -11.98 -4.41
C TYR A 9 -10.63 -11.75 -2.93
N GLU A 10 -9.77 -12.31 -2.08
CA GLU A 10 -9.93 -12.25 -0.62
C GLU A 10 -9.50 -10.91 -0.05
N ASN A 11 -10.15 -10.51 1.05
CA ASN A 11 -9.82 -9.31 1.82
C ASN A 11 -9.61 -8.11 0.89
N PRO A 12 -10.64 -7.72 0.12
CA PRO A 12 -10.47 -6.76 -0.96
C PRO A 12 -10.00 -5.39 -0.48
N TRP A 13 -9.25 -4.71 -1.35
CA TRP A 13 -8.96 -3.30 -1.17
C TRP A 13 -10.25 -2.50 -1.11
N LEU A 14 -10.36 -1.63 -0.11
CA LEU A 14 -11.53 -0.75 0.04
C LEU A 14 -11.18 0.64 -0.49
N TYR A 15 -12.04 1.18 -1.35
CA TYR A 15 -11.95 2.56 -1.80
C TYR A 15 -13.25 3.26 -1.43
N LYS A 16 -13.14 4.29 -0.60
CA LYS A 16 -14.33 4.99 -0.06
C LYS A 16 -15.33 4.03 0.58
N GLY A 17 -14.80 3.03 1.28
CA GLY A 17 -15.59 2.03 2.00
C GLY A 17 -16.14 0.89 1.17
N LYS A 18 -15.86 0.85 -0.14
CA LYS A 18 -16.36 -0.20 -1.04
C LYS A 18 -15.22 -1.02 -1.62
N PRO A 19 -15.44 -2.35 -1.81
CA PRO A 19 -14.44 -3.18 -2.46
C PRO A 19 -14.11 -2.67 -3.87
N PHE A 20 -12.81 -2.60 -4.17
CA PHE A 20 -12.31 -2.17 -5.47
C PHE A 20 -12.10 -3.38 -6.37
N THR A 21 -12.62 -3.32 -7.59
CA THR A 21 -12.61 -4.45 -8.53
C THR A 21 -11.82 -4.11 -9.80
N THR A 22 -11.55 -5.13 -10.62
CA THR A 22 -10.90 -4.92 -11.91
C THR A 22 -11.67 -3.92 -12.79
N ASP A 23 -12.99 -3.96 -12.74
CA ASP A 23 -13.82 -3.04 -13.54
C ASP A 23 -13.66 -1.58 -13.10
N ASP A 24 -13.24 -1.34 -11.86
CA ASP A 24 -13.03 0.01 -11.34
C ASP A 24 -11.72 0.64 -11.83
N ILE A 25 -10.80 -0.15 -12.39
CA ILE A 25 -9.50 0.35 -12.83
C ILE A 25 -9.66 1.39 -13.94
N GLY A 26 -10.47 1.07 -14.99
CA GLY A 26 -10.62 1.97 -16.11
C GLY A 26 -9.27 2.40 -16.68
N ASP A 27 -9.04 3.72 -16.76
CA ASP A 27 -7.79 4.30 -17.25
C ASP A 27 -6.80 4.64 -16.12
N LEU A 28 -7.05 4.17 -14.91
CA LEU A 28 -6.15 4.41 -13.77
C LEU A 28 -4.87 3.62 -13.90
N PHE A 29 -3.76 4.21 -13.45
CA PHE A 29 -2.45 3.57 -13.48
C PHE A 29 -2.11 2.88 -12.17
N GLY A 30 -2.47 3.48 -11.05
CA GLY A 30 -2.14 2.94 -9.73
C GLY A 30 -2.82 3.69 -8.60
N PHE A 31 -2.44 3.31 -7.39
CA PHE A 31 -3.07 3.86 -6.19
C PHE A 31 -2.07 3.99 -5.04
N VAL A 32 -2.41 4.88 -4.13
CA VAL A 32 -1.74 5.04 -2.84
C VAL A 32 -2.66 4.44 -1.77
N TYR A 33 -2.09 3.72 -0.84
CA TYR A 33 -2.88 2.92 0.10
C TYR A 33 -2.36 3.00 1.53
N CYS A 34 -3.22 2.59 2.46
CA CYS A 34 -2.87 2.36 3.85
C CYS A 34 -3.35 0.97 4.26
N ILE A 35 -2.45 0.17 4.83
CA ILE A 35 -2.79 -1.11 5.43
C ILE A 35 -2.75 -0.94 6.94
N THR A 36 -3.82 -1.36 7.62
CA THR A 36 -3.94 -1.23 9.07
C THR A 36 -4.03 -2.62 9.71
N ASN A 37 -3.13 -2.89 10.65
CA ASN A 37 -3.23 -4.05 11.52
C ASN A 37 -4.35 -3.78 12.53
N LEU A 38 -5.46 -4.50 12.39
CA LEU A 38 -6.65 -4.28 13.24
C LEU A 38 -6.43 -4.70 14.69
N CYS A 39 -5.43 -5.54 14.96
CA CYS A 39 -5.12 -5.98 16.31
C CYS A 39 -4.29 -4.95 17.09
N THR A 40 -3.39 -4.24 16.41
CA THR A 40 -2.44 -3.33 17.05
C THR A 40 -2.65 -1.85 16.68
N GLY A 41 -3.34 -1.59 15.57
CA GLY A 41 -3.48 -0.25 15.02
C GLY A 41 -2.28 0.21 14.20
N LYS A 42 -1.21 -0.57 14.12
CA LYS A 42 -0.02 -0.21 13.33
C LYS A 42 -0.34 -0.17 11.85
N GLN A 43 0.22 0.80 11.13
CA GLN A 43 -0.14 1.08 9.75
C GLN A 43 1.07 1.09 8.81
N TYR A 44 0.79 0.91 7.53
CA TYR A 44 1.78 1.00 6.45
C TYR A 44 1.17 1.78 5.29
N ILE A 45 1.87 2.81 4.82
CA ILE A 45 1.46 3.59 3.65
C ILE A 45 2.40 3.23 2.50
N GLY A 46 1.82 2.97 1.33
CA GLY A 46 2.59 2.62 0.15
C GLY A 46 1.85 2.92 -1.14
N ARG A 47 2.42 2.47 -2.22
CA ARG A 47 1.82 2.59 -3.55
C ARG A 47 1.83 1.25 -4.25
N LYS A 48 0.92 1.11 -5.22
CA LYS A 48 0.88 -0.05 -6.10
C LYS A 48 0.37 0.37 -7.46
N TYR A 49 0.96 -0.18 -8.51
CA TYR A 49 0.49 0.02 -9.87
C TYR A 49 -0.45 -1.12 -10.25
N PHE A 50 -1.50 -0.81 -10.99
CA PHE A 50 -2.40 -1.83 -11.53
C PHE A 50 -1.76 -2.61 -12.67
N TRP A 51 -0.84 -1.98 -13.38
CA TRP A 51 -0.22 -2.51 -14.59
C TRP A 51 1.28 -2.71 -14.39
N GLN A 52 1.80 -3.73 -15.05
CA GLN A 52 3.22 -4.01 -15.09
C GLN A 52 3.66 -4.31 -16.52
N LYS A 53 4.92 -4.02 -16.82
CA LYS A 53 5.54 -4.37 -18.09
C LYS A 53 6.62 -5.40 -17.84
N ARG A 54 6.42 -6.61 -18.36
CA ARG A 54 7.37 -7.71 -18.21
C ARG A 54 7.58 -8.38 -19.56
N LYS A 55 8.80 -8.90 -19.78
CA LYS A 55 9.06 -9.79 -20.91
C LYS A 55 8.41 -11.13 -20.61
N PRO A 56 7.56 -11.68 -21.49
CA PRO A 56 7.06 -13.03 -21.32
C PRO A 56 8.23 -14.02 -21.45
N LYS A 57 8.08 -15.21 -20.86
CA LYS A 57 9.10 -16.27 -20.94
C LYS A 57 9.39 -16.59 -22.40
N GLY A 58 10.66 -16.42 -22.82
CA GLY A 58 11.05 -16.62 -24.23
C GLY A 58 10.76 -15.45 -25.15
N GLY A 59 10.14 -14.37 -24.67
CA GLY A 59 9.83 -13.19 -25.47
C GLY A 59 10.93 -12.14 -25.44
N LYS A 60 10.98 -11.31 -26.47
CA LYS A 60 11.96 -10.21 -26.61
C LYS A 60 11.40 -8.85 -26.23
N ARG A 61 10.07 -8.69 -26.23
CA ARG A 61 9.39 -7.42 -25.94
C ARG A 61 8.68 -7.47 -24.61
N ARG A 62 8.67 -6.34 -23.88
CA ARG A 62 7.86 -6.20 -22.69
C ARG A 62 6.40 -6.09 -23.06
N VAL A 63 5.56 -6.82 -22.35
CA VAL A 63 4.10 -6.80 -22.52
C VAL A 63 3.48 -6.18 -21.27
N THR A 64 2.50 -5.29 -21.47
CA THR A 64 1.72 -4.74 -20.37
C THR A 64 0.69 -5.76 -19.92
N SER A 65 0.66 -6.06 -18.64
CA SER A 65 -0.31 -6.96 -18.03
C SER A 65 -0.73 -6.44 -16.67
N GLU A 66 -1.85 -6.96 -16.17
CA GLU A 66 -2.31 -6.63 -14.83
C GLU A 66 -1.31 -7.14 -13.80
N SER A 67 -1.00 -6.30 -12.81
CA SER A 67 -0.09 -6.68 -11.72
C SER A 67 -0.79 -7.58 -10.70
N ASP A 68 -0.08 -7.97 -9.65
CA ASP A 68 -0.61 -8.76 -8.53
C ASP A 68 -1.31 -7.90 -7.47
N TRP A 69 -1.83 -6.73 -7.84
CA TRP A 69 -2.39 -5.76 -6.88
C TRP A 69 -3.46 -6.34 -5.97
N LYS A 70 -4.27 -7.29 -6.45
CA LYS A 70 -5.33 -7.92 -5.65
C LYS A 70 -4.79 -8.69 -4.45
N ARG A 71 -3.59 -9.26 -4.56
CA ARG A 71 -2.93 -10.06 -3.52
C ARG A 71 -1.82 -9.32 -2.81
N TYR A 72 -1.60 -8.06 -3.13
CA TYR A 72 -0.47 -7.28 -2.64
C TYR A 72 -0.76 -6.74 -1.23
N TYR A 73 0.19 -6.94 -0.32
CA TYR A 73 0.11 -6.47 1.06
C TYR A 73 1.32 -5.61 1.45
N GLY A 74 1.90 -4.89 0.49
CA GLY A 74 3.03 -4.01 0.75
C GLY A 74 4.37 -4.72 0.63
N SER A 75 5.43 -3.94 0.79
CA SER A 75 6.82 -4.41 0.64
C SER A 75 7.57 -4.51 1.97
N SER A 76 6.96 -4.14 3.09
CA SER A 76 7.61 -4.19 4.40
C SER A 76 7.76 -5.62 4.90
N ALA A 77 8.98 -6.01 5.26
CA ALA A 77 9.24 -7.34 5.82
C ALA A 77 8.55 -7.52 7.17
N GLU A 78 8.53 -6.47 8.01
CA GLU A 78 7.85 -6.50 9.30
C GLU A 78 6.35 -6.68 9.15
N LEU A 79 5.73 -5.95 8.21
CA LEU A 79 4.30 -6.10 7.91
C LEU A 79 3.98 -7.51 7.42
N LYS A 80 4.78 -8.04 6.51
CA LYS A 80 4.59 -9.40 5.99
C LYS A 80 4.71 -10.46 7.09
N HIS A 81 5.62 -10.25 8.02
CA HIS A 81 5.77 -11.14 9.17
C HIS A 81 4.50 -11.13 10.03
N ASP A 82 3.97 -9.95 10.36
CA ASP A 82 2.77 -9.83 11.16
C ASP A 82 1.54 -10.43 10.46
N ILE A 83 1.44 -10.26 9.15
CA ILE A 83 0.37 -10.87 8.36
C ILE A 83 0.43 -12.40 8.45
N LYS A 84 1.62 -12.97 8.37
CA LYS A 84 1.82 -14.41 8.49
C LYS A 84 1.44 -14.92 9.88
N GLU A 85 1.79 -14.18 10.92
CA GLU A 85 1.51 -14.57 12.31
C GLU A 85 0.05 -14.37 12.70
N MET A 86 -0.59 -13.31 12.21
CA MET A 86 -1.93 -12.91 12.67
C MET A 86 -3.05 -13.26 11.70
N GLY A 87 -2.74 -13.51 10.44
CA GLY A 87 -3.73 -13.78 9.40
C GLY A 87 -4.13 -12.52 8.61
N ARG A 88 -4.33 -12.69 7.31
CA ARG A 88 -4.67 -11.59 6.39
C ARG A 88 -5.97 -10.87 6.76
N GLU A 89 -6.94 -11.60 7.30
CA GLU A 89 -8.24 -11.06 7.69
C GLU A 89 -8.15 -10.00 8.78
N ASN A 90 -7.04 -9.95 9.49
CA ASN A 90 -6.80 -8.96 10.55
C ASN A 90 -6.12 -7.68 10.03
N PHE A 91 -5.96 -7.56 8.71
CA PHE A 91 -5.34 -6.39 8.09
C PHE A 91 -6.30 -5.77 7.08
N ARG A 92 -6.69 -4.51 7.35
CA ARG A 92 -7.58 -3.76 6.47
C ARG A 92 -6.74 -3.05 5.42
N ARG A 93 -7.07 -3.27 4.15
CA ARG A 93 -6.41 -2.63 3.03
C ARG A 93 -7.31 -1.53 2.46
N GLU A 94 -6.86 -0.29 2.56
CA GLU A 94 -7.63 0.86 2.10
C GLU A 94 -6.87 1.64 1.05
N ILE A 95 -7.56 2.01 -0.03
CA ILE A 95 -7.03 2.90 -1.06
C ILE A 95 -7.30 4.33 -0.60
N ILE A 96 -6.23 5.12 -0.47
CA ILE A 96 -6.32 6.54 -0.13
C ILE A 96 -6.70 7.35 -1.36
N SER A 97 -6.04 7.06 -2.49
CA SER A 97 -6.23 7.80 -3.74
C SER A 97 -5.84 6.97 -4.95
N VAL A 98 -6.46 7.27 -6.08
CA VAL A 98 -6.20 6.63 -7.36
C VAL A 98 -5.71 7.66 -8.37
N HIS A 99 -4.83 7.26 -9.28
CA HIS A 99 -4.18 8.18 -10.19
C HIS A 99 -3.96 7.56 -11.57
N LYS A 100 -3.94 8.42 -12.60
CA LYS A 100 -3.83 7.99 -14.00
C LYS A 100 -2.41 7.86 -14.51
N THR A 101 -1.41 8.37 -13.77
CA THR A 101 -0.01 8.35 -14.22
C THR A 101 0.90 7.86 -13.12
N LEU A 102 2.02 7.26 -13.51
CA LEU A 102 3.08 6.82 -12.61
C LEU A 102 3.60 7.98 -11.76
N GLY A 103 3.82 9.13 -12.37
CA GLY A 103 4.31 10.30 -11.65
C GLY A 103 3.37 10.78 -10.57
N ARG A 104 2.08 10.76 -10.85
CA ARG A 104 1.05 11.15 -9.87
C ARG A 104 1.00 10.19 -8.70
N VAL A 105 1.05 8.89 -8.95
CA VAL A 105 1.07 7.89 -7.89
C VAL A 105 2.28 8.10 -6.98
N ASN A 106 3.46 8.25 -7.58
CA ASN A 106 4.70 8.41 -6.83
C ASN A 106 4.73 9.71 -6.03
N TYR A 107 4.25 10.79 -6.61
CA TYR A 107 4.15 12.08 -5.92
C TYR A 107 3.24 11.98 -4.70
N GLU A 108 2.04 11.43 -4.89
CA GLU A 108 1.06 11.36 -3.80
C GLU A 108 1.51 10.42 -2.69
N GLU A 109 2.14 9.29 -3.02
CA GLU A 109 2.73 8.43 -2.00
C GLU A 109 3.76 9.19 -1.16
N THR A 110 4.70 9.85 -1.82
CA THR A 110 5.74 10.60 -1.12
C THR A 110 5.15 11.69 -0.23
N ARG A 111 4.15 12.40 -0.74
CA ARG A 111 3.44 13.42 0.03
C ARG A 111 2.78 12.83 1.26
N GLN A 112 2.10 11.68 1.13
CA GLN A 112 1.44 11.01 2.25
C GLN A 112 2.44 10.54 3.29
N LEU A 113 3.60 10.04 2.87
CA LEU A 113 4.64 9.57 3.79
C LEU A 113 5.16 10.71 4.67
N PHE A 114 5.41 11.87 4.09
CA PHE A 114 5.85 13.04 4.85
C PHE A 114 4.71 13.67 5.65
N LEU A 115 3.55 13.79 5.07
CA LEU A 115 2.39 14.41 5.74
C LEU A 115 2.01 13.67 7.02
N ASN A 116 2.11 12.35 7.01
CA ASN A 116 1.74 11.51 8.16
C ASN A 116 2.93 11.25 9.09
N ASN A 117 4.09 11.81 8.81
CA ASN A 117 5.30 11.63 9.64
C ASN A 117 5.58 10.14 9.93
N VAL A 118 5.55 9.31 8.86
CA VAL A 118 5.62 7.85 9.02
C VAL A 118 6.90 7.37 9.72
N LEU A 119 8.00 8.14 9.65
CA LEU A 119 9.26 7.76 10.26
C LEU A 119 9.36 8.16 11.74
N THR A 120 8.49 9.05 12.22
CA THR A 120 8.62 9.66 13.55
C THR A 120 7.41 9.49 14.46
N GLU A 121 6.23 9.21 13.90
CA GLU A 121 5.04 9.01 14.72
C GLU A 121 5.17 7.77 15.60
N SER A 122 4.75 7.90 16.85
CA SER A 122 4.81 6.83 17.83
C SER A 122 3.49 6.68 18.58
N VAL A 123 3.23 5.46 19.06
CA VAL A 123 2.15 5.15 19.98
C VAL A 123 2.77 4.35 21.11
N ASP A 124 2.65 4.85 22.34
CA ASP A 124 3.24 4.22 23.52
C ASP A 124 4.75 3.98 23.39
N GLY A 125 5.45 4.91 22.73
CA GLY A 125 6.91 4.83 22.56
C GLY A 125 7.37 3.95 21.41
N LEU A 126 6.45 3.29 20.70
CA LEU A 126 6.76 2.41 19.57
C LEU A 126 6.36 3.06 18.24
N PRO A 127 7.04 2.73 17.13
CA PRO A 127 6.65 3.27 15.82
C PRO A 127 5.19 2.98 15.50
N LYS A 128 4.47 4.02 15.09
CA LYS A 128 3.08 3.88 14.63
C LYS A 128 2.99 3.18 13.28
N TYR A 129 4.04 3.31 12.45
CA TYR A 129 4.04 2.80 11.07
C TYR A 129 5.07 1.70 10.89
N TYR A 130 4.76 0.77 9.99
CA TYR A 130 5.72 -0.24 9.52
C TYR A 130 6.78 0.35 8.59
N ASN A 131 6.55 1.56 8.06
CA ASN A 131 7.46 2.20 7.12
C ASN A 131 8.83 2.41 7.74
N SER A 132 9.89 1.90 7.09
CA SER A 132 11.26 2.00 7.57
C SER A 132 12.07 3.09 6.88
N ASN A 133 11.56 3.63 5.78
CA ASN A 133 12.25 4.66 5.01
C ASN A 133 11.28 5.44 4.13
N ILE A 134 11.76 6.59 3.64
CA ILE A 134 11.11 7.35 2.57
C ILE A 134 12.13 7.50 1.45
N LEU A 135 11.76 7.02 0.24
CA LEU A 135 12.58 7.08 -0.97
C LEU A 135 13.93 6.37 -0.85
N GLY A 136 14.09 5.45 0.11
CA GLY A 136 15.39 4.83 0.37
C GLY A 136 16.46 5.80 0.82
N ARG A 137 16.08 7.05 1.12
CA ARG A 137 16.99 8.13 1.49
C ARG A 137 16.91 8.48 2.96
N TYR A 138 15.68 8.58 3.46
CA TYR A 138 15.43 8.92 4.85
C TYR A 138 15.06 7.64 5.60
N MET A 139 15.90 7.22 6.56
CA MET A 139 15.74 5.96 7.26
C MET A 139 15.17 6.19 8.65
N ARG A 140 14.15 5.41 9.04
CA ARG A 140 13.52 5.52 10.37
C ARG A 140 14.56 5.47 11.51
N LYS A 141 15.57 4.62 11.38
CA LYS A 141 16.61 4.44 12.41
C LYS A 141 17.35 5.74 12.72
N ASP A 142 17.40 6.69 11.78
CA ASP A 142 18.13 7.95 11.94
C ASP A 142 17.26 9.06 12.53
N TYR A 143 15.95 8.94 12.46
CA TYR A 143 15.03 10.02 12.84
C TYR A 143 14.06 9.64 13.96
N PHE A 144 13.80 8.36 14.18
CA PHE A 144 12.85 7.94 15.19
C PHE A 144 13.47 8.07 16.59
N ASP A 145 12.83 8.88 17.41
CA ASP A 145 13.16 9.03 18.83
C ASP A 145 11.87 9.32 19.56
N ALA A 146 11.36 8.34 20.29
CA ALA A 146 10.06 8.43 20.95
C ALA A 146 9.99 9.56 21.97
N ASP A 147 11.12 9.95 22.58
CA ASP A 147 11.14 10.93 23.66
C ASP A 147 11.50 12.34 23.20
N ASN A 148 12.36 12.47 22.20
CA ASN A 148 12.99 13.75 21.86
C ASN A 148 12.59 14.32 20.51
N TRP A 149 11.80 13.61 19.72
CA TRP A 149 11.36 14.12 18.42
C TRP A 149 10.27 15.17 18.61
N ARG A 150 10.59 16.41 18.29
CA ARG A 150 9.68 17.55 18.42
C ARG A 150 9.75 18.43 17.17
#